data_167b74ca0de3489e4c8413c16e9f42d1
#
_entry.id   167b74ca0de3489e4c8413c16e9f42d1
#
_cell.length_a   1.000
_cell.length_b   1.000
_cell.length_c   1.000
_cell.angle_alpha   90.00
_cell.angle_beta   90.00
_cell.angle_gamma   90.00
#
_symmetry.space_group_name_H-M   'P 1'
#
loop_
_entity.id
_entity.type
_entity.pdbx_description
1 polymer ?
#
loop_
_entity_poly.entity_id
_entity_poly.type
_entity_poly.pdbx_seq_one_letter_code
_entity_poly.pdbx_strand_id
1 'polypeptide(L)'
;MNTQLQKVRQEALMLCAPVFHKMEEISLFNMQKVLEAFRKNHLSAYHFAPSNGYGYGDPGREKLEDVWCDIFHAEASLVRPQFVSGTHALATVLFALLNPGDTMVSAVGSPYDTMQSVIG
;
A
#
# COMPACT_ATOMS: atom_id res chain seq x y z
N MET A 1 -34.86 19.15 -9.38
CA MET A 1 -33.64 18.78 -10.13
C MET A 1 -34.01 18.67 -11.60
N ASN A 2 -33.26 19.28 -12.52
CA ASN A 2 -33.61 19.36 -13.94
C ASN A 2 -33.72 17.94 -14.54
N THR A 3 -34.86 17.60 -15.16
CA THR A 3 -35.18 16.28 -15.74
C THR A 3 -34.13 15.83 -16.77
N GLN A 4 -33.55 16.78 -17.51
CA GLN A 4 -32.50 16.50 -18.49
C GLN A 4 -31.19 16.04 -17.82
N LEU A 5 -30.82 16.65 -16.70
CA LEU A 5 -29.62 16.22 -15.91
C LEU A 5 -29.83 14.83 -15.32
N GLN A 6 -31.04 14.50 -14.90
CA GLN A 6 -31.34 13.15 -14.40
C GLN A 6 -31.18 12.09 -15.49
N LYS A 7 -31.64 12.38 -16.71
CA LYS A 7 -31.51 11.47 -17.87
C LYS A 7 -30.05 11.24 -18.22
N VAL A 8 -29.25 12.31 -18.35
CA VAL A 8 -27.81 12.21 -18.64
C VAL A 8 -27.09 11.43 -17.55
N ARG A 9 -27.40 11.69 -16.27
CA ARG A 9 -26.84 10.91 -15.15
C ARG A 9 -27.15 9.42 -15.27
N GLN A 10 -28.37 9.08 -15.63
CA GLN A 10 -28.81 7.68 -15.72
C GLN A 10 -28.14 6.95 -16.89
N GLU A 11 -28.00 7.62 -18.03
CA GLU A 11 -27.27 7.11 -19.19
C GLU A 11 -25.77 6.89 -18.84
N ALA A 12 -25.13 7.85 -18.18
CA ALA A 12 -23.74 7.73 -17.74
C ALA A 12 -23.55 6.56 -16.76
N LEU A 13 -24.45 6.38 -15.78
CA LEU A 13 -24.39 5.24 -14.86
C LEU A 13 -24.53 3.89 -15.58
N MET A 14 -25.41 3.78 -16.56
CA MET A 14 -25.54 2.55 -17.35
C MET A 14 -24.26 2.23 -18.15
N LEU A 15 -23.62 3.25 -18.73
CA LEU A 15 -22.37 3.08 -19.46
C LEU A 15 -21.21 2.66 -18.52
N CYS A 16 -21.17 3.19 -17.31
CA CYS A 16 -20.12 2.88 -16.33
C CYS A 16 -20.36 1.58 -15.55
N ALA A 17 -21.58 1.08 -15.51
CA ALA A 17 -21.96 -0.07 -14.70
C ALA A 17 -21.06 -1.31 -14.88
N PRO A 18 -20.66 -1.73 -16.10
CA PRO A 18 -19.78 -2.89 -16.29
C PRO A 18 -18.38 -2.69 -15.66
N VAL A 19 -17.86 -1.45 -15.72
CA VAL A 19 -16.57 -1.09 -15.12
C VAL A 19 -16.68 -1.10 -13.60
N PHE A 20 -17.74 -0.52 -13.05
CA PHE A 20 -17.98 -0.51 -11.61
C PHE A 20 -18.14 -1.92 -11.05
N HIS A 21 -18.88 -2.79 -11.73
CA HIS A 21 -19.02 -4.18 -11.31
C HIS A 21 -17.67 -4.90 -11.21
N LYS A 22 -16.81 -4.75 -12.23
CA LYS A 22 -15.46 -5.30 -12.20
C LYS A 22 -14.61 -4.73 -11.06
N MET A 23 -14.72 -3.44 -10.79
CA MET A 23 -14.02 -2.80 -9.66
C MET A 23 -14.53 -3.33 -8.32
N GLU A 24 -15.83 -3.57 -8.18
CA GLU A 24 -16.44 -4.16 -6.97
C GLU A 24 -15.93 -5.58 -6.72
N GLU A 25 -15.84 -6.43 -7.75
CA GLU A 25 -15.26 -7.78 -7.64
C GLU A 25 -13.81 -7.75 -7.16
N ILE A 26 -12.98 -6.88 -7.75
CA ILE A 26 -11.58 -6.69 -7.33
C ILE A 26 -11.50 -6.19 -5.89
N SER A 27 -12.35 -5.22 -5.54
CA SER A 27 -12.42 -4.65 -4.19
C SER A 27 -12.80 -5.71 -3.16
N LEU A 28 -13.82 -6.52 -3.46
CA LEU A 28 -14.25 -7.61 -2.59
C LEU A 28 -13.13 -8.64 -2.38
N PHE A 29 -12.46 -9.06 -3.43
CA PHE A 29 -11.33 -9.99 -3.35
C PHE A 29 -10.21 -9.45 -2.46
N ASN A 30 -9.82 -8.18 -2.66
CA ASN A 30 -8.78 -7.55 -1.85
C ASN A 30 -9.21 -7.37 -0.38
N MET A 31 -10.47 -7.01 -0.14
CA MET A 31 -11.01 -6.89 1.21
C MET A 31 -10.99 -8.23 1.96
N GLN A 32 -11.38 -9.32 1.30
CA GLN A 32 -11.31 -10.67 1.87
C GLN A 32 -9.88 -11.04 2.26
N LYS A 33 -8.91 -10.79 1.36
CA LYS A 33 -7.48 -11.01 1.62
C LYS A 33 -6.98 -10.27 2.86
N VAL A 34 -7.35 -8.99 3.01
CA VAL A 34 -7.00 -8.18 4.20
C VAL A 34 -7.65 -8.74 5.46
N LEU A 35 -8.94 -9.10 5.41
CA LEU A 35 -9.65 -9.67 6.56
C LEU A 35 -9.08 -11.03 6.98
N GLU A 36 -8.65 -11.85 6.03
CA GLU A 36 -7.97 -13.11 6.32
C GLU A 36 -6.64 -12.89 7.02
N ALA A 37 -5.83 -11.92 6.55
CA ALA A 37 -4.59 -11.54 7.21
C ALA A 37 -4.83 -11.05 8.64
N PHE A 38 -5.87 -10.26 8.89
CA PHE A 38 -6.27 -9.82 10.23
C PHE A 38 -6.64 -10.97 11.14
N ARG A 39 -7.41 -11.93 10.65
CA ARG A 39 -7.82 -13.13 11.40
C ARG A 39 -6.63 -14.03 11.70
N LYS A 40 -5.80 -14.31 10.72
CA LYS A 40 -4.61 -15.15 10.85
C LYS A 40 -3.65 -14.58 11.91
N ASN A 41 -3.48 -13.28 11.92
CA ASN A 41 -2.61 -12.58 12.87
C ASN A 41 -3.29 -12.26 14.21
N HIS A 42 -4.52 -12.72 14.43
CA HIS A 42 -5.28 -12.47 15.67
C HIS A 42 -5.33 -10.99 16.04
N LEU A 43 -5.56 -10.11 15.06
CA LEU A 43 -5.66 -8.68 15.29
C LEU A 43 -6.79 -8.37 16.28
N SER A 44 -6.51 -7.57 17.29
CA SER A 44 -7.45 -7.21 18.34
C SER A 44 -7.32 -5.74 18.75
N ALA A 45 -8.24 -5.24 19.56
CA ALA A 45 -8.19 -3.88 20.09
C ALA A 45 -6.89 -3.56 20.85
N TYR A 46 -6.25 -4.56 21.44
CA TYR A 46 -4.97 -4.42 22.13
C TYR A 46 -3.87 -3.84 21.21
N HIS A 47 -3.83 -4.22 19.94
CA HIS A 47 -2.82 -3.78 18.99
C HIS A 47 -3.01 -2.31 18.52
N PHE A 48 -4.13 -1.69 18.86
CA PHE A 48 -4.41 -0.28 18.61
C PHE A 48 -4.16 0.61 19.84
N ALA A 49 -3.69 0.03 20.96
CA ALA A 49 -3.36 0.81 22.14
C ALA A 49 -2.13 1.71 21.87
N PRO A 50 -2.06 2.89 22.50
CA PRO A 50 -0.89 3.75 22.42
C PRO A 50 0.38 3.03 22.89
N SER A 51 1.49 3.29 22.18
CA SER A 51 2.82 2.80 22.54
C SER A 51 3.78 3.95 22.82
N ASN A 52 5.00 3.62 23.26
CA ASN A 52 6.04 4.62 23.53
C ASN A 52 6.61 5.31 22.28
N GLY A 53 6.30 4.81 21.07
CA GLY A 53 6.74 5.36 19.81
C GLY A 53 8.17 5.02 19.38
N TYR A 54 8.95 4.32 20.21
CA TYR A 54 10.35 3.99 19.90
C TYR A 54 10.51 2.77 19.00
N GLY A 55 9.47 1.98 18.79
CA GLY A 55 9.51 0.81 17.90
C GLY A 55 10.15 -0.45 18.51
N TYR A 56 10.40 -0.44 19.80
CA TYR A 56 10.87 -1.60 20.55
C TYR A 56 9.73 -2.14 21.41
N GLY A 57 9.46 -3.45 21.29
CA GLY A 57 8.40 -4.08 22.06
C GLY A 57 7.05 -3.40 21.82
N ASP A 58 6.76 -3.04 20.59
CA ASP A 58 5.52 -2.39 20.15
C ASP A 58 4.63 -3.40 19.45
N PRO A 59 3.72 -4.06 20.20
CA PRO A 59 2.91 -5.14 19.66
C PRO A 59 1.99 -4.69 18.52
N GLY A 60 1.60 -3.42 18.48
CA GLY A 60 0.77 -2.88 17.41
C GLY A 60 1.54 -2.77 16.08
N ARG A 61 2.78 -2.29 16.15
CA ARG A 61 3.64 -2.18 14.96
C ARG A 61 4.12 -3.53 14.46
N GLU A 62 4.55 -4.40 15.36
CA GLU A 62 4.93 -5.77 15.02
C GLU A 62 3.76 -6.50 14.35
N LYS A 63 2.56 -6.36 14.90
CA LYS A 63 1.35 -6.95 14.32
C LYS A 63 0.98 -6.36 12.95
N LEU A 64 1.19 -5.07 12.75
CA LEU A 64 0.99 -4.43 11.46
C LEU A 64 1.94 -5.01 10.40
N GLU A 65 3.20 -5.21 10.76
CA GLU A 65 4.20 -5.81 9.88
C GLU A 65 3.87 -7.26 9.52
N ASP A 66 3.42 -8.08 10.48
CA ASP A 66 2.92 -9.44 10.21
C ASP A 66 1.76 -9.45 9.21
N VAL A 67 0.79 -8.56 9.38
CA VAL A 67 -0.36 -8.42 8.48
C VAL A 67 0.08 -8.04 7.07
N TRP A 68 1.04 -7.12 6.93
CA TRP A 68 1.59 -6.74 5.63
C TRP A 68 2.32 -7.90 4.97
N CYS A 69 3.10 -8.67 5.73
CA CYS A 69 3.75 -9.88 5.22
C CYS A 69 2.72 -10.86 4.61
N ASP A 70 1.61 -11.09 5.31
CA ASP A 70 0.56 -11.98 4.80
C ASP A 70 -0.15 -11.42 3.56
N ILE A 71 -0.46 -10.11 3.53
CA ILE A 71 -1.12 -9.47 2.39
C ILE A 71 -0.25 -9.51 1.13
N PHE A 72 1.05 -9.30 1.26
CA PHE A 72 1.97 -9.20 0.12
C PHE A 72 2.82 -10.46 -0.11
N HIS A 73 2.62 -11.50 0.69
CA HIS A 73 3.39 -12.75 0.64
C HIS A 73 4.90 -12.51 0.77
N ALA A 74 5.27 -11.60 1.69
CA ALA A 74 6.64 -11.27 1.99
C ALA A 74 7.14 -12.01 3.24
N GLU A 75 8.44 -12.27 3.32
CA GLU A 75 9.07 -12.89 4.49
C GLU A 75 9.17 -11.92 5.67
N ALA A 76 9.35 -10.62 5.38
CA ALA A 76 9.41 -9.55 6.36
C ALA A 76 8.87 -8.24 5.78
N SER A 77 8.45 -7.33 6.64
CA SER A 77 8.06 -5.99 6.25
C SER A 77 8.54 -4.95 7.26
N LEU A 78 8.67 -3.71 6.82
CA LEU A 78 8.95 -2.54 7.65
C LEU A 78 7.89 -1.48 7.39
N VAL A 79 6.91 -1.41 8.29
CA VAL A 79 5.82 -0.42 8.23
C VAL A 79 5.98 0.52 9.42
N ARG A 80 6.80 1.56 9.24
CA ARG A 80 7.23 2.44 10.32
C ARG A 80 7.00 3.91 9.96
N PRO A 81 6.57 4.76 10.92
CA PRO A 81 6.42 6.21 10.70
C PRO A 81 7.77 6.92 10.46
N GLN A 82 8.89 6.26 10.72
CA GLN A 82 10.23 6.74 10.40
C GLN A 82 10.49 6.82 8.90
N PHE A 83 9.76 6.08 8.07
CA PHE A 83 9.71 6.29 6.63
C PHE A 83 8.81 7.49 6.32
N VAL A 84 9.41 8.67 6.25
CA VAL A 84 8.68 9.95 6.16
C VAL A 84 8.06 10.22 4.78
N SER A 85 8.43 9.44 3.75
CA SER A 85 7.90 9.59 2.39
C SER A 85 8.10 8.32 1.56
N GLY A 86 7.41 8.22 0.43
CA GLY A 86 7.63 7.15 -0.55
C GLY A 86 9.05 7.18 -1.13
N THR A 87 9.62 8.36 -1.38
CA THR A 87 11.02 8.51 -1.80
C THR A 87 11.98 7.94 -0.78
N HIS A 88 11.76 8.20 0.52
CA HIS A 88 12.58 7.62 1.59
C HIS A 88 12.52 6.10 1.60
N ALA A 89 11.33 5.52 1.46
CA ALA A 89 11.19 4.06 1.39
C ALA A 89 11.93 3.45 0.19
N LEU A 90 11.77 4.04 -1.00
CA LEU A 90 12.48 3.61 -2.22
C LEU A 90 13.99 3.77 -2.10
N ALA A 91 14.47 4.92 -1.60
CA ALA A 91 15.89 5.17 -1.38
C ALA A 91 16.50 4.17 -0.41
N THR A 92 15.79 3.83 0.67
CA THR A 92 16.26 2.82 1.64
C THR A 92 16.48 1.46 0.98
N VAL A 93 15.57 1.03 0.09
CA VAL A 93 15.73 -0.22 -0.66
C VAL A 93 16.93 -0.16 -1.60
N LEU A 94 17.09 0.93 -2.34
CA LEU A 94 18.24 1.10 -3.25
C LEU A 94 19.56 1.07 -2.49
N PHE A 95 19.67 1.81 -1.40
CA PHE A 95 20.90 1.82 -0.58
C PHE A 95 21.19 0.51 0.14
N ALA A 96 20.19 -0.33 0.37
CA ALA A 96 20.38 -1.67 0.91
C ALA A 96 20.89 -2.67 -0.13
N LEU A 97 20.57 -2.47 -1.41
CA LEU A 97 20.84 -3.40 -2.49
C LEU A 97 22.02 -2.99 -3.39
N LEU A 98 22.33 -1.71 -3.47
CA LEU A 98 23.30 -1.15 -4.41
C LEU A 98 24.41 -0.39 -3.69
N ASN A 99 25.62 -0.50 -4.24
CA ASN A 99 26.78 0.30 -3.83
C ASN A 99 27.04 1.41 -4.84
N PRO A 100 27.77 2.48 -4.46
CA PRO A 100 28.24 3.46 -5.42
C PRO A 100 29.04 2.83 -6.56
N GLY A 101 28.61 3.09 -7.79
CA GLY A 101 29.19 2.51 -9.00
C GLY A 101 28.47 1.27 -9.56
N ASP A 102 27.48 0.73 -8.85
CA ASP A 102 26.63 -0.34 -9.37
C ASP A 102 25.71 0.20 -10.48
N THR A 103 25.37 -0.66 -11.43
CA THR A 103 24.48 -0.31 -12.54
C THR A 103 23.05 -0.70 -12.24
N MET A 104 22.12 0.28 -12.28
CA MET A 104 20.69 0.05 -12.21
C MET A 104 20.04 0.27 -13.59
N VAL A 105 19.18 -0.67 -14.01
CA VAL A 105 18.42 -0.57 -15.27
C VAL A 105 16.94 -0.35 -14.96
N SER A 106 16.40 0.77 -15.45
CA SER A 106 14.96 1.04 -15.39
C SER A 106 14.27 0.45 -16.63
N ALA A 107 13.54 -0.64 -16.44
CA ALA A 107 12.93 -1.40 -17.54
C ALA A 107 11.69 -0.73 -18.16
N VAL A 108 11.05 0.21 -17.47
CA VAL A 108 9.75 0.77 -17.86
C VAL A 108 9.76 2.29 -18.09
N GLY A 109 10.92 2.92 -18.07
CA GLY A 109 11.09 4.36 -18.31
C GLY A 109 11.93 5.05 -17.25
N SER A 110 11.98 6.38 -17.27
CA SER A 110 12.73 7.16 -16.29
C SER A 110 12.23 6.92 -14.89
N PRO A 111 13.13 6.83 -13.90
CA PRO A 111 12.75 6.83 -12.50
C PRO A 111 11.97 8.09 -12.13
N TYR A 112 11.15 7.99 -11.08
CA TYR A 112 10.37 9.09 -10.54
C TYR A 112 11.28 10.29 -10.18
N ASP A 113 10.83 11.51 -10.46
CA ASP A 113 11.63 12.73 -10.36
C ASP A 113 12.43 12.87 -9.07
N THR A 114 11.80 12.57 -7.92
CA THR A 114 12.45 12.67 -6.61
C THR A 114 13.53 11.61 -6.39
N MET A 115 13.58 10.57 -7.23
CA MET A 115 14.60 9.53 -7.17
C MET A 115 15.88 9.91 -7.93
N GLN A 116 15.84 10.91 -8.81
CA GLN A 116 17.01 11.31 -9.59
C GLN A 116 18.17 11.76 -8.69
N SER A 117 17.88 12.51 -7.64
CA SER A 117 18.89 12.94 -6.66
C SER A 117 19.43 11.81 -5.77
N VAL A 118 18.76 10.65 -5.73
CA VAL A 118 19.17 9.47 -4.97
C VAL A 118 20.05 8.54 -5.83
N ILE A 119 19.76 8.49 -7.13
CA ILE A 119 20.45 7.62 -8.08
C ILE A 119 21.74 8.27 -8.58
N GLY A 120 21.77 9.60 -8.72
CA GLY A 120 22.93 10.38 -9.20
C GLY A 120 22.81 10.81 -10.65
#